data_54691b6ea6439eef692349fa8597dee3
#
_entry.id   54691b6ea6439eef692349fa8597dee3
#
_cell.length_a   1.000
_cell.length_b   1.000
_cell.length_c   1.000
_cell.angle_alpha   90.00
_cell.angle_beta   90.00
_cell.angle_gamma   90.00
#
_symmetry.space_group_name_H-M   'P 1'
#
loop_
_entity.id
_entity.type
_entity.pdbx_description
1 polymer ?
#
loop_
_entity_poly.entity_id
_entity_poly.type
_entity_poly.pdbx_seq_one_letter_code
_entity_poly.pdbx_strand_id
1 'polypeptide(L)'
;MIRFLVLLCAAIVLTGCAAPDGPATRLEKANILPLALDGDYQFRKVQQTLFDASVPAVTTVSEPAVFERTRMTWGAIDANEINRRNGNYFNFFWRARQTSDVTVRFEYRQAGLGNYVMAQERTYPGVRGSRKSAFEVTGDQYLENGRVTSWRILLIVEGKIVAFRQSFLWR
;
A
#
# COMPACT_ATOMS: atom_id res chain seq x y z
N MET A 1 -34.25 -20.26 34.13
CA MET A 1 -33.67 -20.75 32.87
C MET A 1 -33.57 -19.67 31.79
N ILE A 2 -34.53 -18.76 31.64
CA ILE A 2 -34.52 -17.70 30.58
C ILE A 2 -33.41 -16.66 30.77
N ARG A 3 -33.01 -16.33 31.99
CA ARG A 3 -31.94 -15.35 32.28
C ARG A 3 -30.52 -15.81 31.89
N PHE A 4 -30.27 -17.11 31.87
CA PHE A 4 -28.99 -17.68 31.43
C PHE A 4 -28.82 -17.70 29.90
N LEU A 5 -29.95 -17.84 29.18
CA LEU A 5 -29.92 -17.84 27.71
C LEU A 5 -29.60 -16.46 27.11
N VAL A 6 -30.06 -15.39 27.76
CA VAL A 6 -29.81 -14.01 27.32
C VAL A 6 -28.34 -13.59 27.53
N LEU A 7 -27.68 -14.10 28.57
CA LEU A 7 -26.25 -13.85 28.80
C LEU A 7 -25.34 -14.59 27.81
N LEU A 8 -25.75 -15.75 27.31
CA LEU A 8 -24.97 -16.52 26.33
C LEU A 8 -25.03 -15.88 24.93
N CYS A 9 -26.13 -15.25 24.54
CA CYS A 9 -26.25 -14.54 23.26
C CYS A 9 -25.48 -13.22 23.20
N ALA A 10 -25.22 -12.56 24.35
CA ALA A 10 -24.46 -11.31 24.40
C ALA A 10 -22.93 -11.49 24.20
N ALA A 11 -22.41 -12.72 24.39
CA ALA A 11 -20.98 -13.02 24.28
C ALA A 11 -20.48 -13.27 22.83
N ILE A 12 -21.37 -13.37 21.84
CA ILE A 12 -21.01 -13.76 20.45
C ILE A 12 -20.78 -12.56 19.53
N VAL A 13 -21.00 -11.33 19.97
CA VAL A 13 -20.98 -10.13 19.08
C VAL A 13 -19.63 -9.39 19.06
N LEU A 14 -18.57 -9.87 19.73
CA LEU A 14 -17.32 -9.14 19.90
C LEU A 14 -16.10 -9.64 19.08
N THR A 15 -16.28 -10.45 18.05
CA THR A 15 -15.17 -10.91 17.21
C THR A 15 -15.24 -10.36 15.78
N GLY A 16 -15.19 -9.05 15.64
CA GLY A 16 -15.25 -8.37 14.35
C GLY A 16 -14.24 -7.22 14.16
N CYS A 17 -13.18 -7.15 14.93
CA CYS A 17 -12.07 -6.27 14.59
C CYS A 17 -11.15 -7.02 13.63
N ALA A 18 -11.24 -6.70 12.32
CA ALA A 18 -10.16 -7.06 11.40
C ALA A 18 -8.86 -6.50 11.98
N ALA A 19 -7.88 -7.36 12.24
CA ALA A 19 -6.56 -6.93 12.66
C ALA A 19 -6.05 -5.89 11.65
N PRO A 20 -5.45 -4.77 12.11
CA PRO A 20 -4.88 -3.79 11.20
C PRO A 20 -3.85 -4.50 10.32
N ASP A 21 -3.88 -4.20 9.02
CA ASP A 21 -2.92 -4.73 8.06
C ASP A 21 -1.50 -4.51 8.59
N GLY A 22 -0.69 -5.55 8.64
CA GLY A 22 0.70 -5.48 9.11
C GLY A 22 1.51 -4.44 8.31
N PRO A 23 2.61 -3.92 8.85
CA PRO A 23 3.47 -2.97 8.14
C PRO A 23 4.03 -3.61 6.86
N ALA A 24 4.34 -2.78 5.86
CA ALA A 24 5.05 -3.24 4.67
C ALA A 24 6.48 -3.62 5.04
N THR A 25 6.92 -4.80 4.63
CA THR A 25 8.28 -5.29 4.86
C THR A 25 9.12 -5.08 3.60
N ARG A 26 10.28 -4.46 3.74
CA ARG A 26 11.24 -4.31 2.65
C ARG A 26 11.92 -5.65 2.38
N LEU A 27 12.06 -6.01 1.10
CA LEU A 27 12.80 -7.19 0.68
C LEU A 27 14.22 -6.79 0.27
N GLU A 28 15.22 -7.48 0.80
CA GLU A 28 16.60 -7.36 0.32
C GLU A 28 16.78 -8.04 -1.04
N LYS A 29 16.07 -9.14 -1.27
CA LYS A 29 16.09 -9.89 -2.52
C LYS A 29 14.69 -10.39 -2.86
N ALA A 30 14.16 -9.97 -4.01
CA ALA A 30 12.89 -10.47 -4.52
C ALA A 30 13.12 -11.69 -5.42
N ASN A 31 12.50 -12.83 -5.09
CA ASN A 31 12.52 -14.01 -5.93
C ASN A 31 11.67 -13.82 -7.19
N ILE A 32 12.13 -14.39 -8.29
CA ILE A 32 11.34 -14.51 -9.52
C ILE A 32 10.27 -15.57 -9.27
N LEU A 33 9.01 -15.20 -9.53
CA LEU A 33 7.86 -16.07 -9.33
C LEU A 33 7.20 -16.40 -10.67
N PRO A 34 6.64 -17.63 -10.81
CA PRO A 34 5.90 -17.99 -12.00
C PRO A 34 4.63 -17.16 -12.15
N LEU A 35 4.30 -16.81 -13.39
CA LEU A 35 3.08 -16.11 -13.75
C LEU A 35 1.95 -17.13 -13.99
N ALA A 36 0.86 -17.02 -13.24
CA ALA A 36 -0.34 -17.85 -13.36
C ALA A 36 -1.58 -16.96 -13.15
N LEU A 37 -1.90 -16.14 -14.15
CA LEU A 37 -3.00 -15.18 -14.06
C LEU A 37 -4.33 -15.88 -13.78
N ASP A 38 -5.07 -15.34 -12.80
CA ASP A 38 -6.36 -15.84 -12.36
C ASP A 38 -7.37 -14.70 -12.27
N GLY A 39 -8.51 -14.86 -12.95
CA GLY A 39 -9.60 -13.88 -12.99
C GLY A 39 -10.29 -13.61 -11.65
N ASP A 40 -10.06 -14.45 -10.65
CA ASP A 40 -10.58 -14.23 -9.30
C ASP A 40 -9.82 -13.16 -8.52
N TYR A 41 -8.65 -12.76 -9.02
CA TYR A 41 -7.81 -11.72 -8.44
C TYR A 41 -7.67 -10.53 -9.38
N GLN A 42 -8.00 -9.33 -8.91
CA GLN A 42 -8.00 -8.15 -9.77
C GLN A 42 -7.55 -6.90 -9.02
N PHE A 43 -6.71 -6.09 -9.65
CA PHE A 43 -6.52 -4.68 -9.26
C PHE A 43 -7.65 -3.82 -9.83
N ARG A 44 -8.27 -3.00 -8.97
CA ARG A 44 -9.40 -2.12 -9.32
C ARG A 44 -8.97 -0.70 -9.59
N LYS A 45 -8.18 -0.13 -8.68
CA LYS A 45 -7.77 1.27 -8.71
C LYS A 45 -6.35 1.41 -8.18
N VAL A 46 -5.62 2.36 -8.71
CA VAL A 46 -4.33 2.81 -8.18
C VAL A 46 -4.45 4.30 -7.90
N GLN A 47 -4.03 4.72 -6.72
CA GLN A 47 -3.83 6.11 -6.36
C GLN A 47 -2.36 6.31 -6.05
N GLN A 48 -1.76 7.29 -6.69
CA GLN A 48 -0.38 7.68 -6.48
C GLN A 48 -0.37 9.15 -6.11
N THR A 49 0.34 9.49 -5.03
CA THR A 49 0.52 10.86 -4.57
C THR A 49 2.00 11.10 -4.35
N LEU A 50 2.51 12.22 -4.85
CA LEU A 50 3.82 12.74 -4.50
C LEU A 50 3.62 13.87 -3.49
N PHE A 51 4.24 13.74 -2.32
CA PHE A 51 4.32 14.83 -1.36
C PHE A 51 5.74 15.39 -1.36
N ASP A 52 5.85 16.69 -1.57
CA ASP A 52 7.09 17.45 -1.51
C ASP A 52 6.81 18.77 -0.78
N ALA A 53 7.37 18.89 0.42
CA ALA A 53 7.16 20.04 1.28
C ALA A 53 7.85 21.31 0.72
N SER A 54 8.87 21.14 -0.12
CA SER A 54 9.61 22.27 -0.72
C SER A 54 8.83 22.97 -1.84
N VAL A 55 7.85 22.26 -2.43
CA VAL A 55 6.99 22.84 -3.45
C VAL A 55 5.95 23.74 -2.78
N PRO A 56 5.95 25.08 -3.02
CA PRO A 56 4.94 25.96 -2.44
C PRO A 56 3.54 25.49 -2.80
N ALA A 57 2.60 25.61 -1.84
CA ALA A 57 1.21 25.42 -2.17
C ALA A 57 0.82 26.55 -3.16
N VAL A 58 0.57 26.17 -4.42
CA VAL A 58 0.14 27.15 -5.43
C VAL A 58 -1.20 27.71 -4.95
N THR A 59 -1.33 29.01 -4.92
CA THR A 59 -2.51 29.73 -4.41
C THR A 59 -3.81 29.43 -5.16
N THR A 60 -3.74 28.70 -6.27
CA THR A 60 -4.88 28.28 -7.11
C THR A 60 -5.23 26.80 -6.93
N VAL A 61 -4.73 26.14 -5.86
CA VAL A 61 -4.95 24.71 -5.65
C VAL A 61 -6.38 24.48 -5.15
N SER A 62 -7.06 23.49 -5.72
CA SER A 62 -8.39 23.07 -5.30
C SER A 62 -8.42 22.64 -3.82
N GLU A 63 -9.51 22.86 -3.11
CA GLU A 63 -9.69 22.45 -1.70
C GLU A 63 -9.25 21.00 -1.41
N PRO A 64 -9.54 20.00 -2.26
CA PRO A 64 -9.06 18.63 -2.04
C PRO A 64 -7.54 18.50 -1.97
N ALA A 65 -6.80 19.27 -2.76
CA ALA A 65 -5.33 19.23 -2.74
C ALA A 65 -4.75 19.89 -1.48
N VAL A 66 -5.36 20.95 -1.00
CA VAL A 66 -5.01 21.58 0.29
C VAL A 66 -5.28 20.62 1.43
N PHE A 67 -6.44 19.95 1.43
CA PHE A 67 -6.80 18.96 2.43
C PHE A 67 -5.79 17.78 2.48
N GLU A 68 -5.43 17.20 1.33
CA GLU A 68 -4.44 16.11 1.26
C GLU A 68 -3.07 16.57 1.77
N ARG A 69 -2.64 17.79 1.45
CA ARG A 69 -1.37 18.33 1.96
C ARG A 69 -1.42 18.51 3.48
N THR A 70 -2.48 19.08 4.01
CA THR A 70 -2.69 19.25 5.47
C THR A 70 -2.68 17.89 6.16
N ARG A 71 -3.35 16.89 5.57
CA ARG A 71 -3.37 15.52 6.10
C ARG A 71 -1.97 14.90 6.14
N MET A 72 -1.15 15.12 5.11
CA MET A 72 0.23 14.62 5.05
C MET A 72 1.14 15.26 6.11
N THR A 73 0.90 16.52 6.47
CA THR A 73 1.71 17.25 7.48
C THR A 73 1.10 17.21 8.88
N TRP A 74 -0.10 16.62 9.05
CA TRP A 74 -0.78 16.57 10.34
C TRP A 74 0.08 15.93 11.44
N GLY A 75 0.23 16.66 12.56
CA GLY A 75 1.03 16.20 13.71
C GLY A 75 2.54 16.36 13.56
N ALA A 76 3.04 16.91 12.45
CA ALA A 76 4.45 17.28 12.35
C ALA A 76 4.70 18.57 13.17
N ILE A 77 5.73 18.54 14.01
CA ILE A 77 6.06 19.64 14.94
C ILE A 77 7.11 20.56 14.34
N ASP A 78 8.02 20.02 13.52
CA ASP A 78 9.13 20.78 12.96
C ASP A 78 9.35 20.50 11.46
N ALA A 79 10.25 21.29 10.85
CA ALA A 79 10.58 21.17 9.42
C ALA A 79 11.23 19.82 9.08
N ASN A 80 11.98 19.20 10.01
CA ASN A 80 12.61 17.92 9.76
C ASN A 80 11.59 16.80 9.68
N GLU A 81 10.57 16.82 10.55
CA GLU A 81 9.46 15.87 10.50
C GLU A 81 8.65 16.03 9.21
N ILE A 82 8.42 17.27 8.77
CA ILE A 82 7.77 17.53 7.49
C ILE A 82 8.60 16.99 6.33
N ASN A 83 9.91 17.24 6.33
CA ASN A 83 10.82 16.77 5.30
C ASN A 83 10.90 15.24 5.23
N ARG A 84 10.85 14.54 6.35
CA ARG A 84 10.80 13.07 6.40
C ARG A 84 9.53 12.48 5.77
N ARG A 85 8.47 13.28 5.62
CA ARG A 85 7.24 12.87 4.96
C ARG A 85 7.27 13.10 3.45
N ASN A 86 8.31 13.78 2.93
CA ASN A 86 8.51 13.87 1.48
C ASN A 86 8.62 12.49 0.87
N GLY A 87 7.92 12.26 -0.24
CA GLY A 87 7.98 10.97 -0.90
C GLY A 87 6.77 10.61 -1.74
N ASN A 88 6.82 9.40 -2.22
CA ASN A 88 5.78 8.78 -3.03
C ASN A 88 4.90 7.89 -2.17
N TYR A 89 3.58 8.10 -2.26
CA TYR A 89 2.55 7.33 -1.57
C TYR A 89 1.68 6.61 -2.58
N PHE A 90 1.48 5.30 -2.37
CA PHE A 90 0.71 4.44 -3.27
C PHE A 90 -0.40 3.74 -2.51
N ASN A 91 -1.62 3.80 -3.03
CA ASN A 91 -2.74 2.99 -2.58
C ASN A 91 -3.22 2.11 -3.73
N PHE A 92 -3.14 0.81 -3.54
CA PHE A 92 -3.58 -0.19 -4.49
C PHE A 92 -4.87 -0.83 -3.98
N PHE A 93 -5.95 -0.69 -4.74
CA PHE A 93 -7.23 -1.31 -4.45
C PHE A 93 -7.36 -2.57 -5.29
N TRP A 94 -7.60 -3.69 -4.62
CA TRP A 94 -7.68 -5.00 -5.24
C TRP A 94 -8.80 -5.84 -4.66
N ARG A 95 -9.10 -6.96 -5.29
CA ARG A 95 -10.16 -7.88 -4.87
C ARG A 95 -9.73 -9.31 -5.07
N ALA A 96 -10.03 -10.17 -4.08
CA ALA A 96 -10.03 -11.63 -4.19
C ALA A 96 -11.48 -12.13 -4.14
N ARG A 97 -11.89 -12.99 -5.08
CA ARG A 97 -13.23 -13.57 -5.09
C ARG A 97 -13.33 -14.80 -4.20
N GLN A 98 -12.24 -15.53 -4.04
CA GLN A 98 -12.14 -16.69 -3.15
C GLN A 98 -11.26 -16.36 -1.92
N THR A 99 -11.46 -17.15 -0.85
CA THR A 99 -10.65 -17.00 0.37
C THR A 99 -9.27 -17.57 0.13
N SER A 100 -8.22 -16.77 0.34
CA SER A 100 -6.82 -17.19 0.14
C SER A 100 -5.87 -16.31 0.93
N ASP A 101 -4.67 -16.83 1.14
CA ASP A 101 -3.54 -16.04 1.64
C ASP A 101 -2.93 -15.30 0.46
N VAL A 102 -2.97 -13.98 0.52
CA VAL A 102 -2.47 -13.12 -0.56
C VAL A 102 -1.28 -12.32 -0.08
N THR A 103 -0.16 -12.39 -0.79
CA THR A 103 0.95 -11.46 -0.63
C THR A 103 0.88 -10.42 -1.73
N VAL A 104 0.90 -9.16 -1.34
CA VAL A 104 0.97 -8.01 -2.25
C VAL A 104 2.40 -7.51 -2.27
N ARG A 105 3.09 -7.64 -3.42
CA ARG A 105 4.46 -7.17 -3.62
C ARG A 105 4.46 -5.92 -4.48
N PHE A 106 5.02 -4.86 -3.94
CA PHE A 106 5.25 -3.60 -4.63
C PHE A 106 6.73 -3.50 -5.03
N GLU A 107 7.00 -3.46 -6.33
CA GLU A 107 8.33 -3.31 -6.90
C GLU A 107 8.44 -1.93 -7.56
N TYR A 108 9.57 -1.24 -7.38
CA TYR A 108 9.75 0.11 -7.89
C TYR A 108 11.22 0.43 -8.17
N ARG A 109 11.43 1.40 -9.05
CA ARG A 109 12.73 2.01 -9.34
C ARG A 109 12.72 3.46 -8.90
N GLN A 110 13.85 3.95 -8.41
CA GLN A 110 14.04 5.34 -8.00
C GLN A 110 15.04 6.03 -8.90
N ALA A 111 14.92 7.35 -9.04
CA ALA A 111 15.71 8.15 -9.94
C ALA A 111 17.23 8.03 -9.70
N GLY A 112 17.66 7.98 -8.44
CA GLY A 112 19.06 7.87 -8.04
C GLY A 112 19.64 6.45 -8.13
N LEU A 113 18.81 5.43 -8.32
CA LEU A 113 19.23 4.02 -8.37
C LEU A 113 19.22 3.42 -9.78
N GLY A 114 18.90 4.21 -10.81
CA GLY A 114 18.84 3.74 -12.19
C GLY A 114 17.88 2.56 -12.37
N ASN A 115 18.39 1.43 -12.85
CA ASN A 115 17.58 0.22 -13.10
C ASN A 115 17.43 -0.71 -11.90
N TYR A 116 18.00 -0.36 -10.75
CA TYR A 116 17.87 -1.18 -9.55
C TYR A 116 16.43 -1.23 -9.08
N VAL A 117 15.93 -2.45 -8.82
CA VAL A 117 14.54 -2.68 -8.38
C VAL A 117 14.51 -2.88 -6.87
N MET A 118 13.77 -2.02 -6.21
CA MET A 118 13.43 -2.16 -4.79
C MET A 118 12.10 -2.90 -4.68
N ALA A 119 11.88 -3.61 -3.56
CA ALA A 119 10.62 -4.29 -3.31
C ALA A 119 10.16 -4.18 -1.86
N GLN A 120 8.84 -4.11 -1.68
CA GLN A 120 8.16 -4.17 -0.38
C GLN A 120 7.00 -5.15 -0.48
N GLU A 121 6.70 -5.87 0.60
CA GLU A 121 5.59 -6.82 0.67
C GLU A 121 4.66 -6.56 1.85
N ARG A 122 3.38 -6.92 1.65
CA ARG A 122 2.38 -7.07 2.70
C ARG A 122 1.63 -8.38 2.49
N THR A 123 1.44 -9.13 3.56
CA THR A 123 0.71 -10.40 3.53
C THR A 123 -0.66 -10.24 4.19
N TYR A 124 -1.66 -10.84 3.58
CA TYR A 124 -3.06 -10.83 3.99
C TYR A 124 -3.55 -12.27 4.11
N PRO A 125 -3.62 -12.83 5.34
CA PRO A 125 -4.07 -14.20 5.54
C PRO A 125 -5.60 -14.32 5.39
N GLY A 126 -6.05 -15.39 4.73
CA GLY A 126 -7.45 -15.77 4.63
C GLY A 126 -8.37 -14.68 4.04
N VAL A 127 -7.87 -13.86 3.12
CA VAL A 127 -8.61 -12.70 2.64
C VAL A 127 -9.60 -13.07 1.53
N ARG A 128 -10.81 -12.45 1.60
CA ARG A 128 -11.82 -12.45 0.56
C ARG A 128 -12.44 -11.06 0.44
N GLY A 129 -12.86 -10.69 -0.76
CA GLY A 129 -13.49 -9.40 -1.03
C GLY A 129 -12.49 -8.31 -1.42
N SER A 130 -12.88 -7.05 -1.24
CA SER A 130 -12.08 -5.89 -1.61
C SER A 130 -11.14 -5.49 -0.47
N ARG A 131 -9.91 -5.13 -0.84
CA ARG A 131 -8.86 -4.68 0.08
C ARG A 131 -8.12 -3.47 -0.50
N LYS A 132 -7.43 -2.76 0.39
CA LYS A 132 -6.51 -1.67 0.06
C LYS A 132 -5.14 -2.00 0.64
N SER A 133 -4.09 -1.96 -0.17
CA SER A 133 -2.71 -2.04 0.27
C SER A 133 -2.06 -0.68 0.07
N ALA A 134 -1.49 -0.13 1.14
CA ALA A 134 -0.75 1.13 1.11
C ALA A 134 0.75 0.86 1.19
N PHE A 135 1.51 1.51 0.32
CA PHE A 135 2.97 1.51 0.33
C PHE A 135 3.47 2.93 0.24
N GLU A 136 4.62 3.17 0.83
CA GLU A 136 5.26 4.47 0.81
C GLU A 136 6.76 4.35 0.59
N VAL A 137 7.32 5.34 -0.08
CA VAL A 137 8.75 5.53 -0.29
C VAL A 137 9.07 6.93 0.17
N THR A 138 9.46 7.05 1.44
CA THR A 138 9.58 8.32 2.19
C THR A 138 10.87 8.35 3.00
N GLY A 139 11.11 9.45 3.69
CA GLY A 139 12.25 9.62 4.59
C GLY A 139 13.59 9.47 3.88
N ASP A 140 14.57 8.88 4.54
CA ASP A 140 15.94 8.74 4.04
C ASP A 140 15.98 8.04 2.67
N GLN A 141 15.14 7.03 2.48
CA GLN A 141 15.05 6.33 1.21
C GLN A 141 14.66 7.25 0.04
N TYR A 142 13.74 8.17 0.26
CA TYR A 142 13.34 9.15 -0.74
C TYR A 142 14.38 10.27 -0.89
N LEU A 143 14.91 10.75 0.21
CA LEU A 143 15.90 11.86 0.22
C LEU A 143 17.20 11.46 -0.48
N GLU A 144 17.67 10.24 -0.26
CA GLU A 144 18.92 9.73 -0.86
C GLU A 144 18.75 9.29 -2.31
N ASN A 145 17.66 8.59 -2.62
CA ASN A 145 17.48 7.91 -3.90
C ASN A 145 16.47 8.59 -4.84
N GLY A 146 15.81 9.64 -4.37
CA GLY A 146 14.86 10.43 -5.13
C GLY A 146 13.51 9.73 -5.35
N ARG A 147 12.71 10.34 -6.24
CA ARG A 147 11.35 9.89 -6.53
C ARG A 147 11.29 8.52 -7.22
N VAL A 148 10.17 7.83 -7.04
CA VAL A 148 9.84 6.63 -7.81
C VAL A 148 9.59 7.01 -9.27
N THR A 149 10.30 6.38 -10.18
CA THR A 149 10.22 6.62 -11.63
C THR A 149 9.34 5.61 -12.35
N SER A 150 9.35 4.36 -11.89
CA SER A 150 8.50 3.30 -12.40
C SER A 150 8.18 2.29 -11.31
N TRP A 151 7.05 1.60 -11.45
CA TRP A 151 6.59 0.65 -10.46
C TRP A 151 5.76 -0.48 -11.07
N ARG A 152 5.74 -1.61 -10.37
CA ARG A 152 4.87 -2.76 -10.61
C ARG A 152 4.32 -3.25 -9.30
N ILE A 153 3.07 -3.71 -9.29
CA ILE A 153 2.40 -4.32 -8.15
C ILE A 153 1.90 -5.71 -8.52
N LEU A 154 2.13 -6.68 -7.66
CA LEU A 154 1.82 -8.09 -7.89
C LEU A 154 0.89 -8.59 -6.78
N LEU A 155 -0.11 -9.40 -7.13
CA LEU A 155 -0.81 -10.29 -6.20
C LEU A 155 -0.21 -11.68 -6.32
N ILE A 156 0.23 -12.24 -5.21
CA ILE A 156 0.91 -13.52 -5.13
C ILE A 156 0.08 -14.44 -4.24
N VAL A 157 -0.27 -15.61 -4.76
CA VAL A 157 -0.98 -16.68 -4.06
C VAL A 157 -0.24 -17.98 -4.30
N GLU A 158 0.03 -18.76 -3.24
CA GLU A 158 0.76 -20.03 -3.32
C GLU A 158 2.08 -19.92 -4.12
N GLY A 159 2.80 -18.79 -3.94
CA GLY A 159 4.08 -18.56 -4.65
C GLY A 159 3.95 -18.27 -6.14
N LYS A 160 2.75 -17.99 -6.66
CA LYS A 160 2.49 -17.65 -8.06
C LYS A 160 1.91 -16.25 -8.19
N ILE A 161 2.29 -15.53 -9.24
CA ILE A 161 1.72 -14.22 -9.56
C ILE A 161 0.35 -14.43 -10.23
N VAL A 162 -0.74 -14.14 -9.51
CA VAL A 162 -2.11 -14.34 -10.00
C VAL A 162 -2.70 -13.07 -10.64
N ALA A 163 -2.19 -11.88 -10.30
CA ALA A 163 -2.53 -10.63 -10.97
C ALA A 163 -1.38 -9.63 -10.81
N PHE A 164 -1.27 -8.71 -11.78
CA PHE A 164 -0.32 -7.61 -11.67
C PHE A 164 -0.86 -6.34 -12.31
N ARG A 165 -0.25 -5.22 -11.95
CA ARG A 165 -0.38 -3.93 -12.60
C ARG A 165 0.96 -3.20 -12.58
N GLN A 166 1.21 -2.37 -13.59
CA GLN A 166 2.47 -1.63 -13.68
C GLN A 166 2.27 -0.24 -14.28
N SER A 167 3.21 0.64 -14.00
CA SER A 167 3.30 1.96 -14.64
C SER A 167 3.75 1.82 -16.09
N PHE A 168 3.45 2.82 -16.90
CA PHE A 168 3.84 2.85 -18.32
C PHE A 168 5.37 2.70 -18.54
N LEU A 169 6.16 3.24 -17.64
CA LEU A 169 7.63 3.22 -17.72
C LEU A 169 8.27 1.92 -17.18
N TRP A 170 7.48 1.00 -16.67
CA TRP A 170 7.99 -0.30 -16.24
C TRP A 170 8.19 -1.20 -17.46
N ARG A 171 9.42 -1.33 -17.91
CA ARG A 171 9.83 -2.19 -19.02
C ARG A 171 10.95 -3.12 -18.58
#